data_cdad6e891be22b0ade8e7026f0d3e0d7
#
_entry.id   cdad6e891be22b0ade8e7026f0d3e0d7
#
_cell.length_a   1.000
_cell.length_b   1.000
_cell.length_c   1.000
_cell.angle_alpha   90.00
_cell.angle_beta   90.00
_cell.angle_gamma   90.00
#
_symmetry.space_group_name_H-M   'P 1'
#
loop_
_entity.id
_entity.type
_entity.pdbx_description
1 polymer ?
#
loop_
_entity_poly.entity_id
_entity_poly.type
_entity_poly.pdbx_seq_one_letter_code
_entity_poly.pdbx_strand_id
1 'polypeptide(L)'
;MKRLLKPTVACLTVLVVGVFAVQGLHAQDNRDSAAPPQLTADRGGRSLRVEGDATALHVEVRQTTIADVLSALESFNIRYRSSIGLDEVVNGTYAGSLGHVVARLLNGYNYATKLDGSKLEVTIFGKRGEFAVPAPIVIPVRRRPSD
;
A
#
# COMPACT_ATOMS: atom_id res chain seq x y z
N MET A 1 23.54 46.48 20.15
CA MET A 1 24.90 46.01 20.54
C MET A 1 24.79 44.65 21.16
N LYS A 2 25.34 43.60 20.55
CA LYS A 2 25.83 42.29 21.06
C LYS A 2 25.74 41.30 19.91
N ARG A 3 26.79 41.22 19.22
CA ARG A 3 27.91 40.32 19.00
C ARG A 3 27.50 38.91 18.55
N LEU A 4 27.90 38.68 17.29
CA LEU A 4 28.11 37.40 16.62
C LEU A 4 28.97 36.45 17.42
N LEU A 5 28.64 35.16 17.39
CA LEU A 5 29.62 34.08 17.52
C LEU A 5 29.31 33.02 16.44
N LYS A 6 30.21 32.89 15.46
CA LYS A 6 30.31 31.73 14.57
C LYS A 6 31.20 30.70 15.28
N PRO A 7 30.89 29.41 15.25
CA PRO A 7 31.87 28.36 15.41
C PRO A 7 32.25 27.78 14.04
N THR A 8 33.49 27.92 13.74
CA THR A 8 34.28 27.23 12.74
C THR A 8 34.41 25.77 13.16
N VAL A 9 33.96 24.81 12.38
CA VAL A 9 34.24 23.39 12.58
C VAL A 9 35.26 22.93 11.57
N ALA A 10 36.36 22.48 12.12
CA ALA A 10 37.54 22.01 11.43
C ALA A 10 37.30 20.69 10.67
N CYS A 11 37.82 20.66 9.47
CA CYS A 11 37.98 19.50 8.63
C CYS A 11 39.01 18.55 9.25
N LEU A 12 38.62 17.32 9.59
CA LEU A 12 39.56 16.26 9.95
C LEU A 12 39.48 15.14 8.90
N THR A 13 40.42 15.22 7.97
CA THR A 13 40.70 14.19 6.97
C THR A 13 41.51 13.09 7.65
N VAL A 14 40.95 11.90 7.80
CA VAL A 14 41.72 10.70 8.19
C VAL A 14 41.75 9.75 7.00
N LEU A 15 42.93 9.71 6.42
CA LEU A 15 43.31 8.79 5.36
C LEU A 15 43.89 7.53 6.04
N VAL A 16 43.16 6.42 6.00
CA VAL A 16 43.71 5.12 6.43
C VAL A 16 43.75 4.18 5.23
N VAL A 17 44.96 4.05 4.68
CA VAL A 17 45.35 2.98 3.76
C VAL A 17 45.68 1.76 4.62
N GLY A 18 44.91 0.70 4.49
CA GLY A 18 45.16 -0.59 5.15
C GLY A 18 44.89 -1.74 4.20
N VAL A 19 45.94 -2.17 3.52
CA VAL A 19 45.98 -3.43 2.77
C VAL A 19 46.09 -4.57 3.78
N PHE A 20 45.09 -5.41 3.90
CA PHE A 20 45.23 -6.75 4.48
C PHE A 20 44.51 -7.77 3.62
N ALA A 21 45.31 -8.49 2.86
CA ALA A 21 44.93 -9.77 2.28
C ALA A 21 44.97 -10.81 3.40
N VAL A 22 43.81 -11.33 3.79
CA VAL A 22 43.69 -12.55 4.57
C VAL A 22 42.63 -13.42 3.91
N GLN A 23 43.07 -14.46 3.22
CA GLN A 23 42.26 -15.59 2.84
C GLN A 23 41.86 -16.33 4.11
N GLY A 24 40.64 -16.16 4.56
CA GLY A 24 40.02 -16.92 5.62
C GLY A 24 38.86 -17.71 5.05
N LEU A 25 39.01 -19.06 5.04
CA LEU A 25 37.88 -19.97 4.95
C LEU A 25 36.82 -19.52 5.97
N HIS A 26 35.74 -18.95 5.53
CA HIS A 26 34.58 -18.74 6.38
C HIS A 26 33.55 -19.78 6.02
N ALA A 27 33.31 -20.68 6.97
CA ALA A 27 32.10 -21.44 7.07
C ALA A 27 30.92 -20.49 6.80
N GLN A 28 30.06 -20.90 5.89
CA GLN A 28 28.76 -20.25 5.64
C GLN A 28 27.93 -20.40 6.91
N ASP A 29 28.04 -19.42 7.80
CA ASP A 29 27.06 -19.20 8.84
C ASP A 29 25.81 -18.66 8.13
N ASN A 30 24.91 -19.58 7.83
CA ASN A 30 23.63 -19.36 7.18
C ASN A 30 22.73 -18.67 8.23
N ARG A 31 23.05 -17.40 8.55
CA ARG A 31 22.13 -16.56 9.32
C ARG A 31 20.97 -16.27 8.39
N ASP A 32 19.83 -16.84 8.74
CA ASP A 32 18.50 -16.49 8.28
C ASP A 32 18.35 -14.97 8.20
N SER A 33 18.81 -14.41 7.09
CA SER A 33 18.38 -13.08 6.65
C SER A 33 16.98 -13.35 6.11
N ALA A 34 15.98 -13.20 6.97
CA ALA A 34 14.59 -13.26 6.55
C ALA A 34 14.42 -12.20 5.46
N ALA A 35 14.51 -12.66 4.21
CA ALA A 35 14.21 -11.81 3.07
C ALA A 35 12.77 -11.29 3.26
N PRO A 36 12.50 -10.02 3.00
CA PRO A 36 11.15 -9.50 3.08
C PRO A 36 10.20 -10.35 2.22
N PRO A 37 8.96 -10.56 2.67
CA PRO A 37 8.01 -11.39 1.94
C PRO A 37 7.85 -10.86 0.51
N GLN A 38 8.22 -11.69 -0.45
CA GLN A 38 8.04 -11.42 -1.87
C GLN A 38 6.89 -12.28 -2.38
N LEU A 39 5.78 -11.65 -2.71
CA LEU A 39 4.65 -12.30 -3.36
C LEU A 39 4.76 -12.06 -4.86
N THR A 40 5.05 -13.10 -5.61
CA THR A 40 5.08 -13.06 -7.06
C THR A 40 4.03 -14.04 -7.60
N ALA A 41 3.04 -13.53 -8.30
CA ALA A 41 2.06 -14.35 -9.02
C ALA A 41 2.16 -14.02 -10.52
N ASP A 42 2.55 -14.99 -11.32
CA ASP A 42 2.55 -14.89 -12.78
C ASP A 42 1.56 -15.90 -13.35
N ARG A 43 0.52 -15.40 -14.01
CA ARG A 43 -0.52 -16.20 -14.69
C ARG A 43 -0.78 -15.62 -16.06
N GLY A 44 -0.12 -16.17 -17.10
CA GLY A 44 -0.52 -15.91 -18.49
C GLY A 44 -0.52 -14.43 -18.89
N GLY A 45 0.56 -13.70 -18.66
CA GLY A 45 0.68 -12.27 -18.96
C GLY A 45 0.17 -11.32 -17.87
N ARG A 46 -0.48 -11.86 -16.82
CA ARG A 46 -0.79 -11.14 -15.60
C ARG A 46 0.34 -11.33 -14.61
N SER A 47 0.89 -10.25 -14.13
CA SER A 47 1.90 -10.34 -13.08
C SER A 47 1.61 -9.36 -11.95
N LEU A 48 1.80 -9.83 -10.74
CA LEU A 48 1.69 -9.05 -9.52
C LEU A 48 2.90 -9.39 -8.65
N ARG A 49 3.68 -8.38 -8.35
CA ARG A 49 4.84 -8.47 -7.46
C ARG A 49 4.67 -7.48 -6.33
N VAL A 50 4.74 -7.95 -5.11
CA VAL A 50 4.64 -7.12 -3.90
C VAL A 50 5.86 -7.36 -3.05
N GLU A 51 6.58 -6.30 -2.72
CA GLU A 51 7.81 -6.32 -1.93
C GLU A 51 7.77 -5.26 -0.84
N GLY A 52 8.49 -5.51 0.26
CA GLY A 52 8.62 -4.56 1.36
C GLY A 52 7.72 -4.88 2.55
N ASP A 53 7.40 -3.85 3.31
CA ASP A 53 6.54 -3.91 4.50
C ASP A 53 5.43 -2.85 4.44
N ALA A 54 4.56 -2.80 5.46
CA ALA A 54 3.41 -1.88 5.49
C ALA A 54 3.80 -0.39 5.46
N THR A 55 5.05 -0.05 5.77
CA THR A 55 5.56 1.34 5.77
C THR A 55 6.24 1.71 4.46
N ALA A 56 6.82 0.71 3.77
CA ALA A 56 7.58 0.90 2.52
C ALA A 56 7.29 -0.26 1.55
N LEU A 57 6.11 -0.25 0.95
CA LEU A 57 5.69 -1.21 -0.08
C LEU A 57 6.16 -0.78 -1.46
N HIS A 58 6.49 -1.78 -2.27
CA HIS A 58 6.68 -1.66 -3.71
C HIS A 58 5.81 -2.70 -4.40
N VAL A 59 4.88 -2.26 -5.22
CA VAL A 59 3.89 -3.11 -5.90
C VAL A 59 3.98 -2.87 -7.40
N GLU A 60 4.37 -3.89 -8.14
CA GLU A 60 4.35 -3.90 -9.60
C GLU A 60 3.16 -4.72 -10.10
N VAL A 61 2.37 -4.13 -10.97
CA VAL A 61 1.12 -4.72 -11.46
C VAL A 61 1.09 -4.68 -12.98
N ARG A 62 0.76 -5.82 -13.60
CA ARG A 62 0.52 -5.92 -15.04
C ARG A 62 -0.73 -6.75 -15.28
N GLN A 63 -1.69 -6.19 -16.00
CA GLN A 63 -2.92 -6.86 -16.43
C GLN A 63 -3.67 -7.57 -15.27
N THR A 64 -3.67 -6.97 -14.08
CA THR A 64 -4.24 -7.58 -12.86
C THR A 64 -5.40 -6.74 -12.37
N THR A 65 -6.45 -7.35 -11.83
CA THR A 65 -7.62 -6.63 -11.34
C THR A 65 -7.33 -5.95 -10.00
N ILE A 66 -8.07 -4.87 -9.70
CA ILE A 66 -7.97 -4.20 -8.38
C ILE A 66 -8.26 -5.19 -7.24
N ALA A 67 -9.23 -6.09 -7.43
CA ALA A 67 -9.56 -7.13 -6.46
C ALA A 67 -8.36 -8.03 -6.15
N ASP A 68 -7.65 -8.52 -7.18
CA ASP A 68 -6.49 -9.38 -7.00
C ASP A 68 -5.34 -8.65 -6.29
N VAL A 69 -5.12 -7.37 -6.61
CA VAL A 69 -4.09 -6.56 -5.94
C VAL A 69 -4.45 -6.36 -4.45
N LEU A 70 -5.70 -6.00 -4.14
CA LEU A 70 -6.14 -5.84 -2.74
C LEU A 70 -6.05 -7.15 -1.96
N SER A 71 -6.39 -8.28 -2.58
CA SER A 71 -6.25 -9.61 -1.96
C SER A 71 -4.79 -9.95 -1.64
N ALA A 72 -3.85 -9.63 -2.54
CA ALA A 72 -2.43 -9.82 -2.26
C ALA A 72 -1.92 -8.94 -1.12
N LEU A 73 -2.50 -7.74 -0.97
CA LEU A 73 -2.16 -6.82 0.11
C LEU A 73 -2.71 -7.26 1.49
N GLU A 74 -3.64 -8.25 1.56
CA GLU A 74 -4.16 -8.76 2.85
C GLU A 74 -3.06 -9.31 3.77
N SER A 75 -1.96 -9.81 3.20
CA SER A 75 -0.78 -10.24 3.94
C SER A 75 -0.07 -9.12 4.71
N PHE A 76 -0.34 -7.86 4.38
CA PHE A 76 0.19 -6.65 5.01
C PHE A 76 -0.79 -5.99 5.99
N ASN A 77 -1.70 -6.78 6.59
CA ASN A 77 -2.71 -6.30 7.55
C ASN A 77 -3.75 -5.33 6.97
N ILE A 78 -4.11 -5.49 5.70
CA ILE A 78 -5.29 -4.82 5.15
C ILE A 78 -6.50 -5.76 5.19
N ARG A 79 -7.68 -5.21 5.38
CA ARG A 79 -8.97 -5.83 5.03
C ARG A 79 -9.78 -4.89 4.19
N TYR A 80 -10.44 -5.41 3.16
CA TYR A 80 -11.32 -4.60 2.34
C TYR A 80 -12.72 -5.19 2.23
N ARG A 81 -13.70 -4.31 2.03
CA ARG A 81 -15.07 -4.63 1.69
C ARG A 81 -15.48 -3.76 0.52
N SER A 82 -16.19 -4.31 -0.44
CA SER A 82 -16.66 -3.56 -1.60
C SER A 82 -18.14 -3.82 -1.83
N SER A 83 -18.89 -2.77 -2.15
CA SER A 83 -20.28 -2.82 -2.59
C SER A 83 -20.42 -3.04 -4.10
N ILE A 84 -19.30 -2.96 -4.84
CA ILE A 84 -19.26 -3.08 -6.30
C ILE A 84 -18.17 -4.06 -6.73
N GLY A 85 -18.22 -4.53 -7.97
CA GLY A 85 -17.13 -5.29 -8.58
C GLY A 85 -15.86 -4.45 -8.70
N LEU A 86 -14.72 -5.08 -8.50
CA LEU A 86 -13.38 -4.47 -8.62
C LEU A 86 -12.59 -5.15 -9.75
N ASP A 87 -13.30 -5.45 -10.86
CA ASP A 87 -12.77 -6.17 -12.01
C ASP A 87 -11.94 -5.28 -12.95
N GLU A 88 -11.80 -4.00 -12.60
CA GLU A 88 -10.99 -3.07 -13.37
C GLU A 88 -9.52 -3.50 -13.38
N VAL A 89 -8.98 -3.63 -14.59
CA VAL A 89 -7.59 -4.05 -14.81
C VAL A 89 -6.67 -2.85 -14.65
N VAL A 90 -5.67 -3.02 -13.81
CA VAL A 90 -4.66 -2.01 -13.54
C VAL A 90 -3.29 -2.44 -14.01
N ASN A 91 -2.48 -1.43 -14.35
CA ASN A 91 -1.09 -1.58 -14.74
C ASN A 91 -0.29 -0.46 -14.09
N GLY A 92 0.92 -0.75 -13.69
CA GLY A 92 1.82 0.26 -13.16
C GLY A 92 2.60 -0.17 -11.94
N THR A 93 3.33 0.79 -11.40
CA THR A 93 4.13 0.63 -10.18
C THR A 93 3.61 1.58 -9.11
N TYR A 94 3.37 1.03 -7.95
CA TYR A 94 2.91 1.77 -6.77
C TYR A 94 3.95 1.61 -5.67
N ALA A 95 4.41 2.72 -5.10
CA ALA A 95 5.39 2.70 -4.01
C ALA A 95 4.97 3.64 -2.88
N GLY A 96 5.32 3.28 -1.66
CA GLY A 96 5.05 4.05 -0.45
C GLY A 96 4.42 3.23 0.67
N SER A 97 3.85 3.89 1.68
CA SER A 97 3.13 3.18 2.75
C SER A 97 1.88 2.46 2.21
N LEU A 98 1.42 1.43 2.93
CA LEU A 98 0.22 0.67 2.57
C LEU A 98 -0.97 1.58 2.27
N GLY A 99 -1.25 2.57 3.12
CA GLY A 99 -2.33 3.54 2.90
C GLY A 99 -2.15 4.37 1.63
N HIS A 100 -0.91 4.76 1.30
CA HIS A 100 -0.60 5.52 0.08
C HIS A 100 -0.79 4.66 -1.18
N VAL A 101 -0.34 3.42 -1.16
CA VAL A 101 -0.52 2.47 -2.27
C VAL A 101 -2.01 2.23 -2.52
N VAL A 102 -2.80 1.98 -1.46
CA VAL A 102 -4.26 1.80 -1.54
C VAL A 102 -4.95 3.04 -2.09
N ALA A 103 -4.57 4.24 -1.63
CA ALA A 103 -5.15 5.48 -2.10
C ALA A 103 -4.90 5.72 -3.61
N ARG A 104 -3.72 5.35 -4.10
CA ARG A 104 -3.39 5.43 -5.53
C ARG A 104 -4.11 4.36 -6.35
N LEU A 105 -4.21 3.14 -5.83
CA LEU A 105 -4.90 2.03 -6.48
C LEU A 105 -6.41 2.31 -6.63
N LEU A 106 -7.02 2.89 -5.60
CA LEU A 106 -8.44 3.26 -5.56
C LEU A 106 -8.73 4.68 -6.08
N ASN A 107 -7.79 5.25 -6.83
CA ASN A 107 -8.05 6.54 -7.48
C ASN A 107 -9.18 6.39 -8.52
N GLY A 108 -10.25 7.13 -8.31
CA GLY A 108 -11.49 6.99 -9.12
C GLY A 108 -12.62 6.26 -8.39
N TYR A 109 -12.38 5.78 -7.18
CA TYR A 109 -13.39 5.16 -6.34
C TYR A 109 -13.75 6.06 -5.15
N ASN A 110 -14.97 5.88 -4.65
CA ASN A 110 -15.42 6.41 -3.37
C ASN A 110 -15.16 5.35 -2.31
N TYR A 111 -14.28 5.65 -1.37
CA TYR A 111 -13.91 4.72 -0.31
C TYR A 111 -13.67 5.45 1.02
N ALA A 112 -13.76 4.71 2.11
CA ALA A 112 -13.34 5.15 3.43
C ALA A 112 -12.28 4.19 3.97
N THR A 113 -11.35 4.73 4.75
CA THR A 113 -10.33 3.94 5.45
C THR A 113 -10.44 4.15 6.95
N LYS A 114 -10.27 3.07 7.70
CA LYS A 114 -10.17 3.08 9.15
C LYS A 114 -8.90 2.35 9.55
N LEU A 115 -8.10 2.98 10.40
CA LEU A 115 -6.94 2.34 11.00
C LEU A 115 -7.33 1.82 12.39
N ASP A 116 -7.19 0.52 12.60
CA ASP A 116 -7.44 -0.14 13.87
C ASP A 116 -6.16 -0.86 14.33
N GLY A 117 -5.40 -0.19 15.20
CA GLY A 117 -4.05 -0.60 15.54
C GLY A 117 -3.14 -0.58 14.31
N SER A 118 -2.60 -1.74 13.95
CA SER A 118 -1.77 -1.92 12.74
C SER A 118 -2.58 -2.37 11.51
N LYS A 119 -3.90 -2.53 11.64
CA LYS A 119 -4.77 -3.05 10.59
C LYS A 119 -5.48 -1.92 9.87
N LEU A 120 -5.36 -1.89 8.56
CA LEU A 120 -6.05 -0.96 7.67
C LEU A 120 -7.35 -1.60 7.16
N GLU A 121 -8.50 -1.05 7.55
CA GLU A 121 -9.80 -1.43 6.98
C GLU A 121 -10.19 -0.46 5.87
N VAL A 122 -10.58 -0.97 4.72
CA VAL A 122 -10.98 -0.20 3.54
C VAL A 122 -12.40 -0.59 3.15
N THR A 123 -13.29 0.38 3.06
CA THR A 123 -14.67 0.18 2.57
C THR A 123 -14.87 0.95 1.29
N ILE A 124 -15.20 0.26 0.20
CA ILE A 124 -15.37 0.82 -1.13
C ILE A 124 -16.86 0.85 -1.44
N PHE A 125 -17.39 2.05 -1.75
CA PHE A 125 -18.83 2.28 -1.93
C PHE A 125 -19.26 2.34 -3.39
N GLY A 126 -18.35 2.74 -4.32
CA GLY A 126 -18.69 2.94 -5.72
C GLY A 126 -17.60 3.64 -6.50
N LYS A 127 -17.80 3.84 -7.79
CA LYS A 127 -16.94 4.68 -8.61
C LYS A 127 -17.24 6.17 -8.36
N ARG A 128 -16.22 7.00 -8.43
CA ARG A 128 -16.38 8.44 -8.30
C ARG A 128 -17.20 8.98 -9.48
N GLY A 129 -18.27 9.73 -9.19
CA GLY A 129 -19.20 10.26 -10.19
C GLY A 129 -20.37 9.34 -10.51
N GLU A 130 -20.36 8.11 -10.05
CA GLU A 130 -21.51 7.22 -10.09
C GLU A 130 -22.37 7.50 -8.85
N PHE A 131 -23.32 8.43 -8.99
CA PHE A 131 -24.29 8.66 -7.92
C PHE A 131 -25.23 7.45 -7.90
N ALA A 132 -25.26 6.72 -6.80
CA ALA A 132 -26.38 5.83 -6.53
C ALA A 132 -27.64 6.70 -6.53
N VAL A 133 -28.50 6.55 -7.53
CA VAL A 133 -29.82 7.18 -7.55
C VAL A 133 -30.51 6.66 -6.29
N PRO A 134 -30.84 7.52 -5.31
CA PRO A 134 -31.51 7.05 -4.11
C PRO A 134 -32.82 6.40 -4.56
N ALA A 135 -33.05 5.17 -4.12
CA ALA A 135 -34.30 4.48 -4.39
C ALA A 135 -35.46 5.40 -4.00
N PRO A 136 -36.49 5.58 -4.86
CA PRO A 136 -37.58 6.46 -4.56
C PRO A 136 -38.19 6.04 -3.22
N ILE A 137 -38.21 6.97 -2.28
CA ILE A 137 -38.86 6.75 -0.99
C ILE A 137 -40.34 6.59 -1.24
N VAL A 138 -40.83 5.35 -1.29
CA VAL A 138 -42.27 5.07 -1.34
C VAL A 138 -42.83 5.40 0.02
N ILE A 139 -43.37 6.62 0.16
CA ILE A 139 -44.10 7.00 1.36
C ILE A 139 -45.45 6.27 1.30
N PRO A 140 -45.76 5.35 2.21
CA PRO A 140 -47.06 4.68 2.20
C PRO A 140 -48.14 5.73 2.54
N VAL A 141 -48.97 6.01 1.53
CA VAL A 141 -50.14 6.87 1.74
C VAL A 141 -51.08 6.16 2.70
N ARG A 142 -51.09 6.62 3.93
CA ARG A 142 -52.05 6.17 4.97
C ARG A 142 -53.43 6.61 4.49
N ARG A 143 -54.25 5.67 3.93
CA ARG A 143 -55.65 5.92 3.67
C ARG A 143 -56.34 6.25 4.99
N ARG A 144 -56.92 7.46 5.07
CA ARG A 144 -57.84 7.78 6.18
C ARG A 144 -59.04 6.85 6.07
N PRO A 145 -59.48 6.23 7.15
CA PRO A 145 -60.79 5.58 7.19
C PRO A 145 -61.84 6.64 6.91
N SER A 146 -62.76 6.36 5.95
CA SER A 146 -63.94 7.18 5.71
C SER A 146 -64.93 6.85 6.81
N ASP A 147 -65.30 7.83 7.62
CA ASP A 147 -66.46 7.77 8.52
C ASP A 147 -67.74 7.82 7.71
#